data_9d8750e5790e3c281a5a7772e096e94d
#
_entry.id   9d8750e5790e3c281a5a7772e096e94d
#
_cell.length_a   1.000
_cell.length_b   1.000
_cell.length_c   1.000
_cell.angle_alpha   90.00
_cell.angle_beta   90.00
_cell.angle_gamma   90.00
#
_symmetry.space_group_name_H-M   'P 1'
#
loop_
_entity.id
_entity.type
_entity.pdbx_description
1 polymer ?
#
loop_
_entity_poly.entity_id
_entity_poly.type
_entity_poly.pdbx_seq_one_letter_code
_entity_poly.pdbx_strand_id
1 'polypeptide(L)'
;MVVFLVIIGVAGPYLAPYDVDYQVKVRSEMVNGKQVIISPPLAPSSEHLLGTDKWGYDLLTKLLHGAPYTIFITLMIALLRLLMGAWIGLYIGILDKQQRWWIAIENAWGYMPIFIPVYFLLKGININPELPTFTLVLFFIVVVAVLGTPSVAASIRQKTEQIKESQYVLAATSLGAGRDQIIFRHILPHLKEHLVIVLVTEMIATMTLMGLLGIFGLFVGGTTMYYDPVEYHSTTHEWAGLLGTYRSFVYTNYTWIFLIPLAAYMLAIGSFSLLAKGLRDKFEQTYSRTPFI
;
A
#
# COMPACT_ATOMS: atom_id res chain seq x y z
N MET A 1 -10.85 -12.08 -5.78
CA MET A 1 -10.02 -10.94 -6.22
C MET A 1 -8.73 -10.83 -5.41
N VAL A 2 -8.76 -10.71 -4.07
CA VAL A 2 -7.53 -10.58 -3.25
C VAL A 2 -6.59 -11.77 -3.44
N VAL A 3 -7.09 -13.02 -3.44
CA VAL A 3 -6.27 -14.21 -3.72
C VAL A 3 -5.57 -14.11 -5.08
N PHE A 4 -6.27 -13.63 -6.10
CA PHE A 4 -5.69 -13.41 -7.43
C PHE A 4 -4.58 -12.35 -7.41
N LEU A 5 -4.75 -11.25 -6.66
CA LEU A 5 -3.70 -10.25 -6.48
C LEU A 5 -2.47 -10.83 -5.79
N VAL A 6 -2.66 -11.67 -4.76
CA VAL A 6 -1.54 -12.35 -4.08
C VAL A 6 -0.82 -13.30 -5.04
N ILE A 7 -1.58 -14.05 -5.87
CA ILE A 7 -0.99 -14.92 -6.90
C ILE A 7 -0.17 -14.10 -7.89
N ILE A 8 -0.70 -12.98 -8.39
CA ILE A 8 0.06 -12.07 -9.27
C ILE A 8 1.29 -11.49 -8.56
N GLY A 9 1.16 -11.15 -7.28
CA GLY A 9 2.29 -10.68 -6.47
C GLY A 9 3.43 -11.70 -6.35
N VAL A 10 3.12 -13.00 -6.31
CA VAL A 10 4.13 -14.07 -6.21
C VAL A 10 4.62 -14.51 -7.59
N ALA A 11 3.70 -14.78 -8.50
CA ALA A 11 3.97 -15.39 -9.79
C ALA A 11 4.20 -14.39 -10.92
N GLY A 12 3.85 -13.10 -10.71
CA GLY A 12 3.89 -12.08 -11.76
C GLY A 12 5.21 -12.00 -12.53
N PRO A 13 6.36 -11.88 -11.88
CA PRO A 13 7.64 -11.82 -12.58
C PRO A 13 7.93 -13.07 -13.42
N TYR A 14 7.44 -14.25 -13.01
CA TYR A 14 7.60 -15.50 -13.76
C TYR A 14 6.60 -15.66 -14.92
N LEU A 15 5.50 -14.92 -14.87
CA LEU A 15 4.46 -14.91 -15.91
C LEU A 15 4.69 -13.80 -16.93
N ALA A 16 5.68 -12.95 -16.73
CA ALA A 16 6.01 -11.85 -17.63
C ALA A 16 6.41 -12.39 -19.01
N PRO A 17 5.82 -11.89 -20.11
CA PRO A 17 6.09 -12.40 -21.46
C PRO A 17 7.48 -12.02 -21.97
N TYR A 18 8.07 -10.97 -21.42
CA TYR A 18 9.39 -10.45 -21.79
C TYR A 18 10.26 -10.22 -20.57
N ASP A 19 11.57 -10.07 -20.80
CA ASP A 19 12.48 -9.56 -19.78
C ASP A 19 12.12 -8.10 -19.43
N VAL A 20 12.31 -7.69 -18.17
CA VAL A 20 11.99 -6.34 -17.70
C VAL A 20 12.78 -5.25 -18.44
N ASP A 21 13.98 -5.59 -18.91
CA ASP A 21 14.87 -4.71 -19.67
C ASP A 21 14.68 -4.83 -21.18
N TYR A 22 13.80 -5.74 -21.65
CA TYR A 22 13.50 -5.88 -23.06
C TYR A 22 12.82 -4.65 -23.60
N GLN A 23 13.35 -4.11 -24.70
CA GLN A 23 12.92 -2.87 -25.32
C GLN A 23 12.70 -3.05 -26.80
N VAL A 24 11.52 -2.74 -27.28
CA VAL A 24 11.21 -2.72 -28.72
C VAL A 24 11.96 -1.54 -29.35
N LYS A 25 12.86 -1.86 -30.30
CA LYS A 25 13.60 -0.86 -31.07
C LYS A 25 12.79 -0.42 -32.28
N VAL A 26 13.06 0.79 -32.76
CA VAL A 26 12.54 1.28 -34.04
C VAL A 26 13.01 0.35 -35.14
N ARG A 27 12.07 -0.20 -35.91
CA ARG A 27 12.34 -1.09 -37.03
C ARG A 27 11.54 -0.68 -38.25
N SER A 28 12.07 -1.01 -39.42
CA SER A 28 11.40 -0.80 -40.71
C SER A 28 10.92 -2.13 -41.23
N GLU A 29 9.64 -2.23 -41.55
CA GLU A 29 9.02 -3.44 -42.12
C GLU A 29 8.35 -3.12 -43.44
N MET A 30 8.37 -4.09 -44.38
CA MET A 30 7.64 -3.99 -45.64
C MET A 30 6.22 -4.53 -45.44
N VAL A 31 5.25 -3.65 -45.33
CA VAL A 31 3.82 -3.99 -45.26
C VAL A 31 3.14 -3.60 -46.55
N ASN A 32 2.56 -4.58 -47.26
CA ASN A 32 1.88 -4.37 -48.52
C ASN A 32 2.73 -3.64 -49.61
N GLY A 33 4.04 -3.91 -49.66
CA GLY A 33 4.95 -3.29 -50.61
C GLY A 33 5.36 -1.85 -50.30
N LYS A 34 4.98 -1.33 -49.10
CA LYS A 34 5.41 -0.03 -48.61
C LYS A 34 6.28 -0.23 -47.38
N GLN A 35 7.35 0.54 -47.29
CA GLN A 35 8.18 0.58 -46.11
C GLN A 35 7.45 1.36 -44.99
N VAL A 36 7.15 0.68 -43.89
CA VAL A 36 6.51 1.26 -42.70
C VAL A 36 7.51 1.26 -41.58
N ILE A 37 7.68 2.39 -40.91
CA ILE A 37 8.51 2.50 -39.71
C ILE A 37 7.63 2.17 -38.51
N ILE A 38 8.00 1.12 -37.80
CA ILE A 38 7.38 0.73 -36.55
C ILE A 38 8.22 1.30 -35.40
N SER A 39 7.62 2.20 -34.63
CA SER A 39 8.28 2.84 -33.50
C SER A 39 7.37 2.85 -32.27
N PRO A 40 7.90 2.66 -31.05
CA PRO A 40 7.14 2.87 -29.81
C PRO A 40 6.58 4.30 -29.70
N PRO A 41 5.44 4.47 -28.99
CA PRO A 41 4.67 3.45 -28.28
C PRO A 41 3.79 2.61 -29.22
N LEU A 42 3.77 1.29 -29.02
CA LEU A 42 2.91 0.37 -29.77
C LEU A 42 1.59 0.17 -29.03
N ALA A 43 0.49 0.23 -29.79
CA ALA A 43 -0.84 -0.07 -29.25
C ALA A 43 -0.95 -1.54 -28.81
N PRO A 44 -1.91 -1.88 -27.92
CA PRO A 44 -2.20 -3.26 -27.57
C PRO A 44 -2.39 -4.15 -28.80
N SER A 45 -1.67 -5.28 -28.82
CA SER A 45 -1.62 -6.23 -29.93
C SER A 45 -1.41 -7.67 -29.42
N SER A 46 -1.38 -8.65 -30.33
CA SER A 46 -1.06 -10.04 -29.98
C SER A 46 0.39 -10.23 -29.51
N GLU A 47 1.33 -9.39 -29.93
CA GLU A 47 2.72 -9.40 -29.47
C GLU A 47 2.85 -8.69 -28.12
N HIS A 48 2.18 -7.55 -27.94
CA HIS A 48 2.17 -6.75 -26.71
C HIS A 48 0.74 -6.58 -26.23
N LEU A 49 0.26 -7.49 -25.36
CA LEU A 49 -1.15 -7.55 -24.93
C LEU A 49 -1.68 -6.24 -24.37
N LEU A 50 -0.87 -5.51 -23.63
CA LEU A 50 -1.22 -4.19 -23.07
C LEU A 50 -0.51 -3.03 -23.81
N GLY A 51 0.16 -3.33 -24.91
CA GLY A 51 0.97 -2.36 -25.64
C GLY A 51 2.31 -2.08 -24.96
N THR A 52 3.03 -1.09 -25.52
CA THR A 52 4.31 -0.63 -24.98
C THR A 52 4.24 0.81 -24.52
N ASP A 53 5.18 1.20 -23.66
CA ASP A 53 5.41 2.61 -23.34
C ASP A 53 6.21 3.31 -24.47
N LYS A 54 6.49 4.60 -24.28
CA LYS A 54 7.21 5.41 -25.28
C LYS A 54 8.66 5.00 -25.50
N TRP A 55 9.25 4.27 -24.52
CA TRP A 55 10.61 3.76 -24.64
C TRP A 55 10.67 2.35 -25.21
N GLY A 56 9.49 1.73 -25.48
CA GLY A 56 9.37 0.40 -26.05
C GLY A 56 9.34 -0.74 -25.02
N TYR A 57 9.18 -0.44 -23.72
CA TYR A 57 8.99 -1.47 -22.70
C TYR A 57 7.56 -1.98 -22.71
N ASP A 58 7.39 -3.29 -22.57
CA ASP A 58 6.08 -3.93 -22.50
C ASP A 58 5.37 -3.60 -21.18
N LEU A 59 4.13 -3.07 -21.29
CA LEU A 59 3.37 -2.63 -20.11
C LEU A 59 2.92 -3.79 -19.22
N LEU A 60 2.58 -4.95 -19.82
CA LEU A 60 2.21 -6.13 -19.04
C LEU A 60 3.39 -6.63 -18.21
N THR A 61 4.56 -6.71 -18.82
CA THR A 61 5.81 -7.10 -18.15
C THR A 61 6.11 -6.17 -16.96
N LYS A 62 6.03 -4.86 -17.16
CA LYS A 62 6.25 -3.88 -16.06
C LYS A 62 5.22 -4.03 -14.95
N LEU A 63 3.94 -4.21 -15.27
CA LEU A 63 2.90 -4.43 -14.26
C LEU A 63 3.13 -5.71 -13.46
N LEU A 64 3.52 -6.80 -14.12
CA LEU A 64 3.78 -8.08 -13.45
C LEU A 64 5.03 -8.01 -12.56
N HIS A 65 6.09 -7.36 -13.00
CA HIS A 65 7.30 -7.13 -12.18
C HIS A 65 7.07 -6.12 -11.04
N GLY A 66 6.18 -5.16 -11.19
CA GLY A 66 5.82 -4.19 -10.15
C GLY A 66 4.85 -4.73 -9.09
N ALA A 67 4.11 -5.79 -9.40
CA ALA A 67 3.09 -6.37 -8.51
C ALA A 67 3.64 -6.81 -7.14
N PRO A 68 4.79 -7.52 -7.04
CA PRO A 68 5.38 -7.88 -5.75
C PRO A 68 5.64 -6.67 -4.86
N TYR A 69 6.23 -5.62 -5.42
CA TYR A 69 6.52 -4.38 -4.68
C TYR A 69 5.25 -3.71 -4.19
N THR A 70 4.22 -3.60 -5.04
CA THR A 70 2.95 -2.99 -4.65
C THR A 70 2.27 -3.77 -3.53
N ILE A 71 2.17 -5.10 -3.65
CA ILE A 71 1.36 -5.92 -2.74
C ILE A 71 2.11 -6.23 -1.45
N PHE A 72 3.37 -6.70 -1.54
CA PHE A 72 4.09 -7.15 -0.35
C PHE A 72 4.66 -6.01 0.49
N ILE A 73 5.08 -4.89 -0.12
CA ILE A 73 5.52 -3.72 0.63
C ILE A 73 4.34 -3.11 1.39
N THR A 74 3.17 -3.02 0.73
CA THR A 74 1.95 -2.55 1.38
C THR A 74 1.55 -3.44 2.56
N LEU A 75 1.60 -4.76 2.38
CA LEU A 75 1.33 -5.72 3.46
C LEU A 75 2.35 -5.59 4.59
N MET A 76 3.64 -5.48 4.28
CA MET A 76 4.70 -5.35 5.29
C MET A 76 4.52 -4.08 6.13
N ILE A 77 4.25 -2.94 5.49
CA ILE A 77 3.99 -1.68 6.18
C ILE A 77 2.75 -1.80 7.07
N ALA A 78 1.66 -2.38 6.56
CA ALA A 78 0.42 -2.57 7.32
C ALA A 78 0.62 -3.49 8.53
N LEU A 79 1.39 -4.57 8.38
CA LEU A 79 1.76 -5.47 9.49
C LEU A 79 2.60 -4.76 10.55
N LEU A 80 3.62 -4.00 10.15
CA LEU A 80 4.46 -3.25 11.09
C LEU A 80 3.64 -2.20 11.85
N ARG A 81 2.79 -1.43 11.16
CA ARG A 81 1.87 -0.48 11.79
C ARG A 81 0.94 -1.17 12.77
N LEU A 82 0.37 -2.31 12.37
CA LEU A 82 -0.53 -3.09 13.22
C LEU A 82 0.19 -3.60 14.47
N LEU A 83 1.37 -4.18 14.33
CA LEU A 83 2.13 -4.71 15.48
C LEU A 83 2.52 -3.59 16.46
N MET A 84 3.13 -2.51 15.96
CA MET A 84 3.51 -1.37 16.81
C MET A 84 2.28 -0.67 17.40
N GLY A 85 1.26 -0.41 16.58
CA GLY A 85 0.03 0.24 17.00
C GLY A 85 -0.78 -0.59 17.99
N ALA A 86 -0.83 -1.92 17.82
CA ALA A 86 -1.49 -2.82 18.76
C ALA A 86 -0.78 -2.82 20.11
N TRP A 87 0.55 -2.92 20.10
CA TRP A 87 1.32 -2.84 21.33
C TRP A 87 1.05 -1.54 22.08
N ILE A 88 1.22 -0.40 21.44
CA ILE A 88 1.01 0.92 22.04
C ILE A 88 -0.46 1.11 22.46
N GLY A 89 -1.41 0.81 21.57
CA GLY A 89 -2.84 1.03 21.80
C GLY A 89 -3.41 0.17 22.93
N LEU A 90 -2.99 -1.11 23.05
CA LEU A 90 -3.41 -1.99 24.14
C LEU A 90 -2.91 -1.48 25.49
N TYR A 91 -1.62 -1.16 25.60
CA TYR A 91 -1.05 -0.73 26.88
C TYR A 91 -1.56 0.65 27.30
N ILE A 92 -1.74 1.58 26.37
CA ILE A 92 -2.29 2.91 26.70
C ILE A 92 -3.79 2.81 27.01
N GLY A 93 -4.56 2.00 26.26
CA GLY A 93 -6.00 1.84 26.47
C GLY A 93 -6.38 1.22 27.82
N ILE A 94 -5.50 0.38 28.41
CA ILE A 94 -5.76 -0.19 29.71
C ILE A 94 -5.45 0.76 30.87
N LEU A 95 -4.60 1.77 30.66
CA LEU A 95 -4.25 2.76 31.66
C LEU A 95 -5.46 3.66 31.98
N ASP A 96 -5.54 4.12 33.22
CA ASP A 96 -6.57 5.07 33.63
C ASP A 96 -6.33 6.47 33.08
N LYS A 97 -7.37 7.28 32.99
CA LYS A 97 -7.56 8.57 32.28
C LYS A 97 -6.44 9.64 32.37
N GLN A 98 -5.30 9.38 32.96
CA GLN A 98 -4.24 10.38 33.16
C GLN A 98 -3.34 10.64 31.96
N GLN A 99 -3.54 9.93 30.83
CA GLN A 99 -2.66 10.09 29.65
C GLN A 99 -3.17 11.13 28.63
N ARG A 100 -3.60 12.30 29.13
CA ARG A 100 -4.07 13.41 28.27
C ARG A 100 -3.05 13.86 27.25
N TRP A 101 -1.76 13.79 27.57
CA TRP A 101 -0.67 14.16 26.67
C TRP A 101 -0.59 13.25 25.45
N TRP A 102 -0.81 11.92 25.62
CA TRP A 102 -0.81 10.99 24.48
C TRP A 102 -1.98 11.23 23.54
N ILE A 103 -3.18 11.43 24.09
CA ILE A 103 -4.38 11.78 23.33
C ILE A 103 -4.19 13.10 22.56
N ALA A 104 -3.52 14.08 23.17
CA ALA A 104 -3.19 15.33 22.50
C ALA A 104 -2.23 15.12 21.31
N ILE A 105 -1.22 14.24 21.44
CA ILE A 105 -0.32 13.85 20.35
C ILE A 105 -1.10 13.12 19.25
N GLU A 106 -1.93 12.12 19.59
CA GLU A 106 -2.77 11.40 18.61
C GLU A 106 -3.65 12.36 17.81
N ASN A 107 -4.32 13.29 18.49
CA ASN A 107 -5.18 14.28 17.85
C ASN A 107 -4.37 15.23 16.96
N ALA A 108 -3.26 15.77 17.44
CA ALA A 108 -2.40 16.64 16.65
C ALA A 108 -1.87 15.92 15.39
N TRP A 109 -1.46 14.66 15.54
CA TRP A 109 -1.00 13.82 14.43
C TRP A 109 -2.10 13.51 13.42
N GLY A 110 -3.33 13.27 13.90
CA GLY A 110 -4.49 12.99 13.06
C GLY A 110 -4.89 14.14 12.12
N TYR A 111 -4.55 15.38 12.46
CA TYR A 111 -4.79 16.55 11.60
C TYR A 111 -3.72 16.73 10.51
N MET A 112 -2.55 16.12 10.67
CA MET A 112 -1.46 16.27 9.71
C MET A 112 -1.55 15.17 8.64
N PRO A 113 -1.69 15.52 7.34
CA PRO A 113 -1.63 14.53 6.26
C PRO A 113 -0.29 13.82 6.27
N ILE A 114 -0.28 12.51 6.50
CA ILE A 114 0.92 11.68 6.57
C ILE A 114 1.82 11.79 5.34
N PHE A 115 1.23 12.12 4.19
CA PHE A 115 1.94 12.37 2.95
C PHE A 115 3.06 13.41 3.12
N ILE A 116 2.79 14.50 3.85
CA ILE A 116 3.73 15.63 3.99
C ILE A 116 5.05 15.20 4.66
N PRO A 117 5.05 14.65 5.90
CA PRO A 117 6.30 14.23 6.53
C PRO A 117 6.99 13.10 5.77
N VAL A 118 6.27 12.13 5.22
CA VAL A 118 6.85 11.04 4.42
C VAL A 118 7.58 11.61 3.20
N TYR A 119 6.93 12.50 2.45
CA TYR A 119 7.51 13.12 1.26
C TYR A 119 8.81 13.86 1.57
N PHE A 120 8.80 14.74 2.57
CA PHE A 120 9.98 15.54 2.91
C PHE A 120 11.13 14.71 3.48
N LEU A 121 10.84 13.67 4.27
CA LEU A 121 11.87 12.79 4.81
C LEU A 121 12.53 11.92 3.73
N LEU A 122 11.75 11.46 2.74
CA LEU A 122 12.28 10.55 1.73
C LEU A 122 12.81 11.24 0.47
N LYS A 123 12.34 12.46 0.15
CA LYS A 123 12.69 13.15 -1.11
C LYS A 123 14.19 13.25 -1.33
N GLY A 124 14.94 13.64 -0.31
CA GLY A 124 16.39 13.88 -0.43
C GLY A 124 17.22 12.64 -0.71
N ILE A 125 16.74 11.46 -0.28
CA ILE A 125 17.45 10.18 -0.43
C ILE A 125 16.92 9.31 -1.56
N ASN A 126 15.74 9.65 -2.10
CA ASN A 126 15.02 8.82 -3.06
C ASN A 126 15.25 9.23 -4.52
N ILE A 127 15.53 10.50 -4.80
CA ILE A 127 15.74 11.02 -6.17
C ILE A 127 17.20 10.84 -6.58
N ASN A 128 17.43 10.15 -7.69
CA ASN A 128 18.76 9.76 -8.20
C ASN A 128 19.63 9.15 -7.09
N PRO A 129 19.15 8.08 -6.44
CA PRO A 129 19.79 7.59 -5.24
C PRO A 129 21.13 6.93 -5.53
N GLU A 130 22.10 7.13 -4.63
CA GLU A 130 23.35 6.39 -4.59
C GLU A 130 23.21 5.04 -3.87
N LEU A 131 22.15 4.89 -3.07
CA LEU A 131 21.87 3.69 -2.28
C LEU A 131 21.23 2.59 -3.12
N PRO A 132 21.51 1.31 -2.80
CA PRO A 132 20.83 0.18 -3.45
C PRO A 132 19.31 0.22 -3.26
N THR A 133 18.56 -0.21 -4.27
CA THR A 133 17.08 -0.25 -4.27
C THR A 133 16.53 -0.95 -3.01
N PHE A 134 17.14 -2.06 -2.59
CA PHE A 134 16.73 -2.78 -1.38
C PHE A 134 16.78 -1.90 -0.13
N THR A 135 17.85 -1.14 0.05
CA THR A 135 18.01 -0.21 1.18
C THR A 135 16.94 0.88 1.16
N LEU A 136 16.64 1.44 0.00
CA LEU A 136 15.59 2.45 -0.16
C LEU A 136 14.20 1.91 0.13
N VAL A 137 13.92 0.67 -0.29
CA VAL A 137 12.67 -0.05 0.07
C VAL A 137 12.55 -0.20 1.58
N LEU A 138 13.63 -0.61 2.27
CA LEU A 138 13.62 -0.71 3.74
C LEU A 138 13.39 0.64 4.41
N PHE A 139 14.07 1.71 3.97
CA PHE A 139 13.84 3.07 4.47
C PHE A 139 12.38 3.49 4.27
N PHE A 140 11.83 3.25 3.08
CA PHE A 140 10.43 3.54 2.79
C PHE A 140 9.50 2.80 3.76
N ILE A 141 9.68 1.49 3.94
CA ILE A 141 8.88 0.67 4.84
C ILE A 141 8.94 1.22 6.27
N VAL A 142 10.15 1.48 6.80
CA VAL A 142 10.33 1.95 8.18
C VAL A 142 9.71 3.32 8.38
N VAL A 143 9.99 4.29 7.51
CA VAL A 143 9.48 5.65 7.64
C VAL A 143 7.95 5.66 7.58
N VAL A 144 7.37 4.98 6.58
CA VAL A 144 5.91 4.93 6.40
C VAL A 144 5.24 4.16 7.55
N ALA A 145 5.85 3.08 8.05
CA ALA A 145 5.32 2.33 9.18
C ALA A 145 5.32 3.16 10.47
N VAL A 146 6.46 3.76 10.82
CA VAL A 146 6.60 4.55 12.05
C VAL A 146 5.64 5.75 12.06
N LEU A 147 5.60 6.51 10.95
CA LEU A 147 4.74 7.69 10.85
C LEU A 147 3.24 7.34 10.82
N GLY A 148 2.87 6.14 10.35
CA GLY A 148 1.48 5.67 10.34
C GLY A 148 1.03 5.02 11.65
N THR A 149 1.95 4.64 12.53
CA THR A 149 1.64 3.93 13.79
C THR A 149 0.68 4.68 14.73
N PRO A 150 0.77 6.02 14.91
CA PRO A 150 -0.12 6.73 15.84
C PRO A 150 -1.60 6.58 15.52
N SER A 151 -1.99 6.57 14.25
CA SER A 151 -3.40 6.38 13.85
C SER A 151 -3.93 4.99 14.19
N VAL A 152 -3.10 3.96 14.00
CA VAL A 152 -3.43 2.57 14.36
C VAL A 152 -3.50 2.42 15.88
N ALA A 153 -2.54 3.00 16.61
CA ALA A 153 -2.53 2.99 18.06
C ALA A 153 -3.79 3.65 18.65
N ALA A 154 -4.23 4.78 18.10
CA ALA A 154 -5.47 5.46 18.49
C ALA A 154 -6.71 4.57 18.28
N SER A 155 -6.83 3.92 17.12
CA SER A 155 -7.94 3.00 16.82
C SER A 155 -7.99 1.82 17.81
N ILE A 156 -6.85 1.20 18.06
CA ILE A 156 -6.76 0.05 18.97
C ILE A 156 -6.96 0.47 20.43
N ARG A 157 -6.43 1.63 20.85
CA ARG A 157 -6.68 2.21 22.17
C ARG A 157 -8.17 2.42 22.43
N GLN A 158 -8.87 3.09 21.52
CA GLN A 158 -10.31 3.33 21.63
C GLN A 158 -11.10 2.02 21.76
N LYS A 159 -10.75 1.01 20.97
CA LYS A 159 -11.41 -0.29 21.05
C LYS A 159 -11.09 -1.02 22.37
N THR A 160 -9.84 -0.90 22.84
CA THR A 160 -9.41 -1.43 24.13
C THR A 160 -10.18 -0.81 25.29
N GLU A 161 -10.37 0.52 25.28
CA GLU A 161 -11.15 1.25 26.29
C GLU A 161 -12.61 0.77 26.30
N GLN A 162 -13.23 0.59 25.14
CA GLN A 162 -14.59 0.03 25.04
C GLN A 162 -14.70 -1.38 25.63
N ILE A 163 -13.74 -2.27 25.37
CA ILE A 163 -13.73 -3.63 25.90
C ILE A 163 -13.46 -3.61 27.42
N LYS A 164 -12.59 -2.72 27.88
CA LYS A 164 -12.26 -2.56 29.31
C LYS A 164 -13.50 -2.27 30.17
N GLU A 165 -14.49 -1.57 29.64
CA GLU A 165 -15.73 -1.23 30.34
C GLU A 165 -16.73 -2.40 30.41
N SER A 166 -16.43 -3.54 29.80
CA SER A 166 -17.30 -4.73 29.85
C SER A 166 -17.31 -5.37 31.24
N GLN A 167 -18.48 -5.95 31.61
CA GLN A 167 -18.69 -6.52 32.97
C GLN A 167 -17.69 -7.62 33.33
N TYR A 168 -17.30 -8.46 32.35
CA TYR A 168 -16.34 -9.55 32.60
C TYR A 168 -14.91 -9.03 32.85
N VAL A 169 -14.50 -7.91 32.24
CA VAL A 169 -13.21 -7.28 32.50
C VAL A 169 -13.23 -6.60 33.86
N LEU A 170 -14.32 -5.90 34.21
CA LEU A 170 -14.50 -5.29 35.51
C LEU A 170 -14.48 -6.33 36.63
N ALA A 171 -15.16 -7.47 36.45
CA ALA A 171 -15.12 -8.57 37.42
C ALA A 171 -13.70 -9.14 37.59
N ALA A 172 -12.97 -9.38 36.51
CA ALA A 172 -11.58 -9.84 36.54
C ALA A 172 -10.68 -8.85 37.31
N THR A 173 -10.86 -7.55 37.05
CA THR A 173 -10.11 -6.48 37.76
C THR A 173 -10.43 -6.47 39.24
N SER A 174 -11.71 -6.62 39.64
CA SER A 174 -12.14 -6.68 41.02
C SER A 174 -11.57 -7.89 41.77
N LEU A 175 -11.30 -8.98 41.07
CA LEU A 175 -10.64 -10.19 41.57
C LEU A 175 -9.10 -10.06 41.63
N GLY A 176 -8.54 -8.90 41.26
CA GLY A 176 -7.11 -8.62 41.37
C GLY A 176 -6.29 -9.06 40.12
N ALA A 177 -6.93 -9.27 38.97
CA ALA A 177 -6.20 -9.59 37.75
C ALA A 177 -5.23 -8.46 37.37
N GLY A 178 -3.96 -8.81 37.07
CA GLY A 178 -2.95 -7.88 36.62
C GLY A 178 -3.19 -7.39 35.20
N ARG A 179 -2.57 -6.25 34.82
CA ARG A 179 -2.74 -5.60 33.50
C ARG A 179 -2.46 -6.54 32.32
N ASP A 180 -1.34 -7.27 32.35
CA ASP A 180 -0.98 -8.21 31.30
C ASP A 180 -2.01 -9.35 31.18
N GLN A 181 -2.50 -9.86 32.32
CA GLN A 181 -3.55 -10.88 32.34
C GLN A 181 -4.84 -10.35 31.69
N ILE A 182 -5.23 -9.11 31.97
CA ILE A 182 -6.41 -8.47 31.36
C ILE A 182 -6.19 -8.29 29.85
N ILE A 183 -5.02 -7.79 29.44
CA ILE A 183 -4.71 -7.61 28.01
C ILE A 183 -4.79 -8.94 27.27
N PHE A 184 -4.00 -9.92 27.67
CA PHE A 184 -3.83 -11.14 26.89
C PHE A 184 -4.96 -12.16 27.03
N ARG A 185 -5.66 -12.20 28.18
CA ARG A 185 -6.75 -13.17 28.40
C ARG A 185 -8.14 -12.61 28.15
N HIS A 186 -8.34 -11.30 28.31
CA HIS A 186 -9.68 -10.72 28.24
C HIS A 186 -9.85 -9.74 27.07
N ILE A 187 -8.87 -8.90 26.73
CA ILE A 187 -9.02 -7.88 25.69
C ILE A 187 -8.62 -8.43 24.32
N LEU A 188 -7.40 -8.96 24.19
CA LEU A 188 -6.84 -9.39 22.90
C LEU A 188 -7.70 -10.43 22.17
N PRO A 189 -8.30 -11.45 22.82
CA PRO A 189 -9.18 -12.40 22.15
C PRO A 189 -10.41 -11.75 21.52
N HIS A 190 -10.96 -10.71 22.13
CA HIS A 190 -12.09 -9.94 21.60
C HIS A 190 -11.70 -8.88 20.58
N LEU A 191 -10.42 -8.52 20.52
CA LEU A 191 -9.88 -7.53 19.60
C LEU A 191 -9.47 -8.14 18.24
N LYS A 192 -9.26 -9.45 18.16
CA LYS A 192 -8.69 -10.14 16.99
C LYS A 192 -9.40 -9.82 15.66
N GLU A 193 -10.72 -9.74 15.68
CA GLU A 193 -11.53 -9.42 14.49
C GLU A 193 -11.29 -7.97 14.04
N HIS A 194 -11.23 -7.05 14.99
CA HIS A 194 -10.90 -5.66 14.73
C HIS A 194 -9.47 -5.53 14.16
N LEU A 195 -8.50 -6.29 14.67
CA LEU A 195 -7.12 -6.28 14.16
C LEU A 195 -7.04 -6.70 12.69
N VAL A 196 -7.82 -7.70 12.26
CA VAL A 196 -7.87 -8.14 10.86
C VAL A 196 -8.46 -7.03 9.97
N ILE A 197 -9.52 -6.36 10.41
CA ILE A 197 -10.10 -5.23 9.66
C ILE A 197 -9.09 -4.08 9.57
N VAL A 198 -8.41 -3.75 10.66
CA VAL A 198 -7.37 -2.70 10.69
C VAL A 198 -6.24 -3.05 9.72
N LEU A 199 -5.76 -4.29 9.68
CA LEU A 199 -4.72 -4.72 8.75
C LEU A 199 -5.10 -4.41 7.30
N VAL A 200 -6.29 -4.83 6.86
CA VAL A 200 -6.74 -4.60 5.48
C VAL A 200 -6.95 -3.10 5.21
N THR A 201 -7.46 -2.35 6.18
CA THR A 201 -7.66 -0.90 6.06
C THR A 201 -6.32 -0.17 5.95
N GLU A 202 -5.29 -0.60 6.69
CA GLU A 202 -3.94 -0.03 6.61
C GLU A 202 -3.25 -0.36 5.27
N MET A 203 -3.54 -1.51 4.66
CA MET A 203 -3.10 -1.78 3.29
C MET A 203 -3.68 -0.77 2.30
N ILE A 204 -4.99 -0.48 2.38
CA ILE A 204 -5.66 0.52 1.54
C ILE A 204 -5.05 1.91 1.77
N ALA A 205 -4.87 2.31 3.02
CA ALA A 205 -4.28 3.59 3.38
C ALA A 205 -2.84 3.74 2.85
N THR A 206 -2.05 2.68 2.95
CA THR A 206 -0.67 2.64 2.42
C THR A 206 -0.64 2.73 0.90
N MET A 207 -1.50 1.99 0.19
CA MET A 207 -1.64 2.13 -1.26
C MET A 207 -2.03 3.57 -1.62
N THR A 208 -3.02 4.15 -0.97
CA THR A 208 -3.43 5.54 -1.23
C THR A 208 -2.27 6.51 -1.04
N LEU A 209 -1.48 6.33 0.02
CA LEU A 209 -0.27 7.13 0.26
C LEU A 209 0.77 6.94 -0.85
N MET A 210 1.05 5.70 -1.28
CA MET A 210 1.97 5.41 -2.39
C MET A 210 1.50 6.10 -3.69
N GLY A 211 0.19 6.05 -3.98
CA GLY A 211 -0.38 6.74 -5.13
C GLY A 211 -0.16 8.25 -5.11
N LEU A 212 -0.36 8.89 -3.94
CA LEU A 212 -0.07 10.31 -3.77
C LEU A 212 1.42 10.61 -3.95
N LEU A 213 2.29 9.84 -3.32
CA LEU A 213 3.75 9.99 -3.48
C LEU A 213 4.18 9.81 -4.95
N GLY A 214 3.58 8.84 -5.65
CA GLY A 214 3.82 8.58 -7.07
C GLY A 214 3.51 9.79 -7.94
N ILE A 215 2.39 10.48 -7.72
CA ILE A 215 2.04 11.71 -8.44
C ILE A 215 3.12 12.79 -8.27
N PHE A 216 3.76 12.86 -7.09
CA PHE A 216 4.83 13.80 -6.79
C PHE A 216 6.23 13.30 -7.18
N GLY A 217 6.31 12.18 -7.92
CA GLY A 217 7.57 11.63 -8.42
C GLY A 217 8.45 11.00 -7.35
N LEU A 218 7.87 10.55 -6.24
CA LEU A 218 8.57 9.80 -5.21
C LEU A 218 8.07 8.35 -5.23
N PHE A 219 8.95 7.42 -5.62
CA PHE A 219 8.61 6.01 -5.85
C PHE A 219 9.28 5.10 -4.82
N VAL A 220 8.68 3.95 -4.60
CA VAL A 220 9.26 2.93 -3.71
C VAL A 220 10.54 2.37 -4.34
N GLY A 221 11.61 2.32 -3.57
CA GLY A 221 12.90 1.76 -4.01
C GLY A 221 13.76 2.66 -4.87
N GLY A 222 13.33 3.92 -5.08
CA GLY A 222 14.11 4.93 -5.78
C GLY A 222 13.42 5.52 -7.00
N THR A 223 13.77 6.75 -7.30
CA THR A 223 13.28 7.52 -8.43
C THR A 223 14.46 7.97 -9.27
N THR A 224 14.55 7.48 -10.52
CA THR A 224 15.51 8.01 -11.49
C THR A 224 14.92 9.23 -12.17
N MET A 225 15.59 10.36 -12.10
CA MET A 225 15.18 11.61 -12.73
C MET A 225 16.03 11.89 -13.96
N TYR A 226 15.39 12.04 -15.11
CA TYR A 226 16.00 12.53 -16.34
C TYR A 226 15.72 14.03 -16.46
N TYR A 227 16.64 14.79 -17.05
CA TYR A 227 16.58 16.26 -17.03
C TYR A 227 16.13 16.90 -18.35
N ASP A 228 16.16 16.16 -19.46
CA ASP A 228 15.77 16.70 -20.77
C ASP A 228 15.01 15.65 -21.61
N PRO A 229 13.69 15.65 -21.60
CA PRO A 229 12.78 16.41 -20.71
C PRO A 229 12.82 15.90 -19.27
N VAL A 230 12.30 16.71 -18.32
CA VAL A 230 12.21 16.27 -16.91
C VAL A 230 11.19 15.14 -16.76
N GLU A 231 11.69 13.95 -16.46
CA GLU A 231 10.90 12.73 -16.28
C GLU A 231 11.35 11.95 -15.05
N TYR A 232 10.39 11.32 -14.38
CA TYR A 232 10.61 10.51 -13.20
C TYR A 232 10.27 9.07 -13.50
N HIS A 233 11.21 8.15 -13.26
CA HIS A 233 11.06 6.72 -13.50
C HIS A 233 11.15 5.94 -12.21
N SER A 234 10.23 5.02 -12.01
CA SER A 234 10.28 4.07 -10.89
C SER A 234 11.27 2.96 -11.17
N THR A 235 12.20 2.73 -10.23
CA THR A 235 13.17 1.64 -10.32
C THR A 235 12.55 0.26 -10.08
N THR A 236 11.48 0.19 -9.29
CA THR A 236 10.79 -1.06 -8.94
C THR A 236 9.57 -1.35 -9.80
N HIS A 237 9.17 -0.40 -10.66
CA HIS A 237 7.96 -0.49 -11.49
C HIS A 237 6.68 -0.74 -10.68
N GLU A 238 6.68 -0.47 -9.36
CA GLU A 238 5.46 -0.61 -8.56
C GLU A 238 4.34 0.25 -9.17
N TRP A 239 3.10 -0.20 -9.01
CA TRP A 239 1.97 0.35 -9.75
C TRP A 239 1.71 1.84 -9.51
N ALA A 240 1.96 2.33 -8.29
CA ALA A 240 1.89 3.76 -7.99
C ALA A 240 3.00 4.55 -8.71
N GLY A 241 4.20 3.97 -8.81
CA GLY A 241 5.33 4.53 -9.55
C GLY A 241 5.07 4.56 -11.05
N LEU A 242 4.46 3.52 -11.62
CA LEU A 242 4.04 3.53 -13.03
C LEU A 242 3.02 4.65 -13.29
N LEU A 243 2.06 4.89 -12.38
CA LEU A 243 1.11 6.00 -12.48
C LEU A 243 1.84 7.34 -12.51
N GLY A 244 2.82 7.53 -11.63
CA GLY A 244 3.62 8.75 -11.58
C GLY A 244 4.47 8.95 -12.83
N THR A 245 5.11 7.88 -13.32
CA THR A 245 5.93 7.87 -14.53
C THR A 245 5.11 8.23 -15.77
N TYR A 246 3.89 7.68 -15.86
CA TYR A 246 3.06 7.81 -17.07
C TYR A 246 1.97 8.90 -16.99
N ARG A 247 1.95 9.73 -15.94
CA ARG A 247 0.89 10.73 -15.72
C ARG A 247 0.65 11.69 -16.90
N SER A 248 1.70 12.03 -17.65
CA SER A 248 1.61 12.95 -18.80
C SER A 248 0.85 12.36 -19.98
N PHE A 249 0.75 11.02 -20.09
CA PHE A 249 0.07 10.35 -21.19
C PHE A 249 -1.45 10.50 -21.17
N VAL A 250 -2.05 10.95 -20.06
CA VAL A 250 -3.48 11.33 -20.00
C VAL A 250 -3.86 12.35 -21.07
N TYR A 251 -2.93 13.23 -21.44
CA TYR A 251 -3.15 14.32 -22.39
C TYR A 251 -2.67 14.00 -23.82
N THR A 252 -2.36 12.73 -24.10
CA THR A 252 -1.86 12.28 -25.41
C THR A 252 -2.82 11.31 -26.07
N ASN A 253 -2.55 10.96 -27.34
CA ASN A 253 -3.30 9.91 -28.03
C ASN A 253 -2.96 8.48 -27.54
N TYR A 254 -2.00 8.36 -26.64
CA TYR A 254 -1.51 7.08 -26.09
C TYR A 254 -2.00 6.86 -24.64
N THR A 255 -3.26 7.17 -24.40
CA THR A 255 -3.88 7.16 -23.07
C THR A 255 -3.81 5.81 -22.37
N TRP A 256 -3.74 4.68 -23.13
CA TRP A 256 -3.65 3.33 -22.56
C TRP A 256 -2.41 3.16 -21.66
N ILE A 257 -1.30 3.88 -21.96
CA ILE A 257 -0.05 3.82 -21.19
C ILE A 257 -0.29 4.21 -19.73
N PHE A 258 -1.18 5.16 -19.47
CA PHE A 258 -1.58 5.58 -18.13
C PHE A 258 -2.79 4.80 -17.60
N LEU A 259 -3.82 4.59 -18.43
CA LEU A 259 -5.08 3.99 -17.99
C LEU A 259 -4.94 2.54 -17.54
N ILE A 260 -4.03 1.78 -18.13
CA ILE A 260 -3.82 0.38 -17.79
C ILE A 260 -3.23 0.23 -16.39
N PRO A 261 -2.10 0.88 -16.02
CA PRO A 261 -1.62 0.88 -14.64
C PRO A 261 -2.64 1.47 -13.65
N LEU A 262 -3.38 2.50 -14.04
CA LEU A 262 -4.45 3.06 -13.22
C LEU A 262 -5.53 2.03 -12.92
N ALA A 263 -6.02 1.32 -13.94
CA ALA A 263 -7.03 0.28 -13.76
C ALA A 263 -6.53 -0.85 -12.84
N ALA A 264 -5.29 -1.32 -13.04
CA ALA A 264 -4.68 -2.33 -12.16
C ALA A 264 -4.62 -1.86 -10.70
N TYR A 265 -4.19 -0.62 -10.48
CA TYR A 265 -4.08 -0.03 -9.15
C TYR A 265 -5.45 0.16 -8.48
N MET A 266 -6.44 0.68 -9.20
CA MET A 266 -7.81 0.84 -8.71
C MET A 266 -8.46 -0.50 -8.39
N LEU A 267 -8.24 -1.53 -9.21
CA LEU A 267 -8.72 -2.88 -8.96
C LEU A 267 -8.10 -3.49 -7.69
N ALA A 268 -6.82 -3.21 -7.42
CA ALA A 268 -6.18 -3.65 -6.18
C ALA A 268 -6.80 -2.97 -4.96
N ILE A 269 -6.88 -1.64 -4.94
CA ILE A 269 -7.50 -0.87 -3.84
C ILE A 269 -8.95 -1.30 -3.65
N GLY A 270 -9.73 -1.43 -4.73
CA GLY A 270 -11.11 -1.89 -4.70
C GLY A 270 -11.27 -3.29 -4.14
N SER A 271 -10.35 -4.22 -4.49
CA SER A 271 -10.36 -5.59 -3.97
C SER A 271 -10.14 -5.64 -2.46
N PHE A 272 -9.18 -4.88 -1.92
CA PHE A 272 -8.97 -4.78 -0.49
C PHE A 272 -10.11 -4.04 0.22
N SER A 273 -10.71 -3.02 -0.42
CA SER A 273 -11.87 -2.30 0.13
C SER A 273 -13.10 -3.21 0.25
N LEU A 274 -13.37 -4.03 -0.76
CA LEU A 274 -14.43 -5.02 -0.71
C LEU A 274 -14.16 -6.09 0.35
N LEU A 275 -12.91 -6.53 0.51
CA LEU A 275 -12.53 -7.46 1.57
C LEU A 275 -12.76 -6.84 2.96
N ALA A 276 -12.32 -5.60 3.19
CA ALA A 276 -12.52 -4.90 4.46
C ALA A 276 -14.01 -4.76 4.80
N LYS A 277 -14.85 -4.41 3.81
CA LYS A 277 -16.30 -4.34 3.97
C LYS A 277 -16.90 -5.71 4.32
N GLY A 278 -16.57 -6.75 3.55
CA GLY A 278 -17.10 -8.09 3.79
C GLY A 278 -16.70 -8.68 5.15
N LEU A 279 -15.48 -8.38 5.62
CA LEU A 279 -15.04 -8.77 6.97
C LEU A 279 -15.85 -8.04 8.03
N ARG A 280 -16.08 -6.74 7.89
CA ARG A 280 -16.88 -5.95 8.82
C ARG A 280 -18.32 -6.47 8.91
N ASP A 281 -18.97 -6.64 7.76
CA ASP A 281 -20.36 -7.12 7.68
C ASP A 281 -20.49 -8.52 8.33
N LYS A 282 -19.53 -9.42 8.10
CA LYS A 282 -19.49 -10.75 8.70
C LYS A 282 -19.36 -10.71 10.21
N PHE A 283 -18.47 -9.89 10.73
CA PHE A 283 -18.22 -9.80 12.18
C PHE A 283 -19.41 -9.14 12.90
N GLU A 284 -20.01 -8.10 12.33
CA GLU A 284 -21.23 -7.49 12.88
C GLU A 284 -22.40 -8.50 12.97
N GLN A 285 -22.59 -9.34 11.94
CA GLN A 285 -23.60 -10.38 11.96
C GLN A 285 -23.35 -11.44 13.03
N THR A 286 -22.09 -11.77 13.31
CA THR A 286 -21.72 -12.74 14.34
C THR A 286 -22.10 -12.22 15.72
N TYR A 287 -21.85 -10.93 16.02
CA TYR A 287 -22.22 -10.31 17.29
C TYR A 287 -23.73 -10.14 17.47
N SER A 288 -24.47 -9.84 16.40
CA SER A 288 -25.92 -9.70 16.47
C SER A 288 -26.66 -11.03 16.75
N ARG A 289 -26.05 -12.17 16.40
CA ARG A 289 -26.62 -13.52 16.62
C ARG A 289 -26.31 -14.12 18.00
N THR A 290 -25.34 -13.57 18.72
CA THR A 290 -24.96 -14.01 20.08
C THR A 290 -25.05 -12.86 21.08
N PRO A 291 -26.28 -12.34 21.37
CA PRO A 291 -26.43 -11.18 22.24
C PRO A 291 -26.13 -11.43 23.72
N PHE A 292 -25.88 -12.68 24.13
CA PHE A 292 -25.71 -13.10 25.53
C PHE A 292 -24.57 -14.14 25.69
N ILE A 293 -23.32 -13.73 25.60
CA ILE A 293 -22.21 -14.41 26.29
C ILE A 293 -21.31 -13.35 26.92
#